data_fe0f3f39b7442ffa27ddfa15e6e9cd8e
#
_entry.id   fe0f3f39b7442ffa27ddfa15e6e9cd8e
#
_cell.length_a   1.000
_cell.length_b   1.000
_cell.length_c   1.000
_cell.angle_alpha   90.00
_cell.angle_beta   90.00
_cell.angle_gamma   90.00
#
_symmetry.space_group_name_H-M   'P 1'
#
loop_
_entity.id
_entity.type
_entity.pdbx_description
1 polymer ?
#
loop_
_entity_poly.entity_id
_entity_poly.type
_entity_poly.pdbx_seq_one_letter_code
_entity_poly.pdbx_strand_id
1 'polypeptide(L)'
;SAYWPGLVIPGEILGFLCSMAYGLLLLKLAGVNERYRTAGICVLVSIVVSTPVTLLADGAGWTLAVLLPMAVVALAGEYQEYIGHAEVLEPVDLELSGKWRRLWKWYIGTYLALFAGIFVALIFAWLGLLVVLASAIGTLVVSILKLVYLWRTARTFREYEAA
;
A
#
# COMPACT_ATOMS: atom_id res chain seq x y z
N SER A 1 23.93 -4.58 -19.16
CA SER A 1 23.32 -4.60 -17.81
C SER A 1 22.94 -6.03 -17.51
N ALA A 2 23.70 -6.69 -16.59
CA ALA A 2 23.39 -8.05 -16.16
C ALA A 2 22.13 -7.99 -15.24
N TYR A 3 20.97 -8.09 -15.83
CA TYR A 3 19.77 -8.51 -15.08
C TYR A 3 20.02 -9.96 -14.64
N TRP A 4 19.94 -10.21 -13.34
CA TRP A 4 19.96 -11.55 -12.77
C TRP A 4 18.55 -12.12 -12.79
N PRO A 5 18.12 -12.82 -13.86
CA PRO A 5 16.74 -13.34 -13.95
C PRO A 5 16.46 -14.37 -12.85
N GLY A 6 17.49 -14.99 -12.28
CA GLY A 6 17.36 -15.95 -11.19
C GLY A 6 16.88 -15.38 -9.84
N LEU A 7 16.92 -14.05 -9.62
CA LEU A 7 16.42 -13.42 -8.37
C LEU A 7 15.06 -12.74 -8.54
N VAL A 8 14.61 -12.46 -9.77
CA VAL A 8 13.33 -11.79 -10.02
C VAL A 8 12.16 -12.72 -9.67
N ILE A 9 12.18 -13.96 -10.17
CA ILE A 9 11.10 -14.92 -9.93
C ILE A 9 10.91 -15.25 -8.42
N PRO A 10 11.97 -15.56 -7.65
CA PRO A 10 11.82 -15.74 -6.19
C PRO A 10 11.30 -14.51 -5.48
N GLY A 11 11.70 -13.31 -5.89
CA GLY A 11 11.22 -12.05 -5.32
C GLY A 11 9.72 -11.84 -5.55
N GLU A 12 9.24 -12.09 -6.78
CA GLU A 12 7.83 -12.01 -7.13
C GLU A 12 6.97 -13.03 -6.37
N ILE A 13 7.46 -14.28 -6.26
CA ILE A 13 6.77 -15.33 -5.49
C ILE A 13 6.68 -14.93 -4.01
N LEU A 14 7.76 -14.46 -3.42
CA LEU A 14 7.76 -14.02 -2.03
C LEU A 14 6.82 -12.84 -1.82
N GLY A 15 6.84 -11.85 -2.71
CA GLY A 15 5.93 -10.69 -2.69
C GLY A 15 4.46 -11.13 -2.78
N PHE A 16 4.15 -12.07 -3.68
CA PHE A 16 2.82 -12.65 -3.82
C PHE A 16 2.37 -13.33 -2.52
N LEU A 17 3.20 -14.21 -1.94
CA LEU A 17 2.89 -14.93 -0.71
C LEU A 17 2.69 -13.98 0.48
N CYS A 18 3.55 -12.98 0.63
CA CYS A 18 3.42 -11.97 1.68
C CYS A 18 2.12 -11.17 1.54
N SER A 19 1.78 -10.75 0.32
CA SER A 19 0.55 -9.98 0.06
C SER A 19 -0.70 -10.83 0.26
N MET A 20 -0.67 -12.11 -0.14
CA MET A 20 -1.76 -13.06 0.15
C MET A 20 -1.94 -13.26 1.65
N ALA A 21 -0.88 -13.51 2.40
CA ALA A 21 -0.93 -13.64 3.85
C ALA A 21 -1.49 -12.37 4.51
N TYR A 22 -1.06 -11.19 4.04
CA TYR A 22 -1.54 -9.91 4.53
C TYR A 22 -3.05 -9.71 4.26
N GLY A 23 -3.51 -9.96 3.04
CA GLY A 23 -4.93 -9.89 2.70
C GLY A 23 -5.80 -10.83 3.54
N LEU A 24 -5.32 -12.05 3.81
CA LEU A 24 -6.01 -13.01 4.70
C LEU A 24 -6.03 -12.54 6.15
N LEU A 25 -4.98 -11.89 6.65
CA LEU A 25 -4.96 -11.28 7.98
C LEU A 25 -6.00 -10.15 8.09
N LEU A 26 -6.11 -9.30 7.08
CA LEU A 26 -7.15 -8.26 7.04
C LEU A 26 -8.55 -8.87 7.06
N LEU A 27 -8.79 -9.97 6.33
CA LEU A 27 -10.08 -10.66 6.38
C LEU A 27 -10.38 -11.25 7.77
N LYS A 28 -9.37 -11.72 8.51
CA LYS A 28 -9.57 -12.14 9.91
C LYS A 28 -9.97 -10.98 10.83
N LEU A 29 -9.45 -9.78 10.56
CA LEU A 29 -9.80 -8.57 11.29
C LEU A 29 -11.18 -8.00 10.91
N ALA A 30 -11.84 -8.54 9.89
CA ALA A 30 -13.18 -8.12 9.45
C ALA A 30 -14.26 -8.23 10.55
N GLY A 31 -14.07 -9.11 11.53
CA GLY A 31 -14.93 -9.20 12.71
C GLY A 31 -14.85 -8.00 13.64
N VAL A 32 -13.76 -7.21 13.57
CA VAL A 32 -13.56 -6.02 14.40
C VAL A 32 -14.10 -4.76 13.68
N ASN A 33 -13.86 -4.65 12.37
CA ASN A 33 -14.35 -3.55 11.56
C ASN A 33 -14.54 -4.01 10.11
N GLU A 34 -15.71 -3.72 9.52
CA GLU A 34 -16.06 -4.13 8.16
C GLU A 34 -15.11 -3.55 7.09
N ARG A 35 -14.44 -2.43 7.38
CA ARG A 35 -13.43 -1.85 6.49
C ARG A 35 -12.28 -2.81 6.19
N TYR A 36 -11.86 -3.61 7.17
CA TYR A 36 -10.82 -4.63 6.97
C TYR A 36 -11.24 -5.71 5.98
N ARG A 37 -12.55 -6.04 5.94
CA ARG A 37 -13.08 -6.96 4.92
C ARG A 37 -12.89 -6.39 3.53
N THR A 38 -13.28 -5.14 3.31
CA THR A 38 -13.13 -4.47 2.02
C THR A 38 -11.65 -4.34 1.65
N ALA A 39 -10.80 -3.92 2.59
CA ALA A 39 -9.36 -3.84 2.39
C ALA A 39 -8.75 -5.18 1.99
N GLY A 40 -9.05 -6.25 2.72
CA GLY A 40 -8.56 -7.61 2.44
C GLY A 40 -9.00 -8.11 1.06
N ILE A 41 -10.26 -7.91 0.68
CA ILE A 41 -10.75 -8.27 -0.65
C ILE A 41 -10.01 -7.49 -1.73
N CYS A 42 -9.83 -6.17 -1.58
CA CYS A 42 -9.12 -5.34 -2.55
C CYS A 42 -7.67 -5.80 -2.73
N VAL A 43 -6.95 -6.09 -1.63
CA VAL A 43 -5.57 -6.61 -1.68
C VAL A 43 -5.53 -7.95 -2.42
N LEU A 44 -6.40 -8.90 -2.07
CA LEU A 44 -6.41 -10.22 -2.70
C LEU A 44 -6.76 -10.15 -4.19
N VAL A 45 -7.78 -9.38 -4.56
CA VAL A 45 -8.16 -9.19 -5.97
C VAL A 45 -7.02 -8.54 -6.74
N SER A 46 -6.42 -7.48 -6.20
CA SER A 46 -5.32 -6.78 -6.87
C SER A 46 -4.14 -7.71 -7.13
N ILE A 47 -3.70 -8.49 -6.13
CA ILE A 47 -2.51 -9.33 -6.28
C ILE A 47 -2.77 -10.55 -7.17
N VAL A 48 -3.95 -11.17 -7.08
CA VAL A 48 -4.31 -12.33 -7.91
C VAL A 48 -4.43 -11.95 -9.39
N VAL A 49 -4.88 -10.73 -9.69
CA VAL A 49 -5.01 -10.25 -11.07
C VAL A 49 -3.70 -9.68 -11.58
N SER A 50 -2.99 -8.85 -10.80
CA SER A 50 -1.79 -8.15 -11.28
C SER A 50 -0.59 -9.07 -11.44
N THR A 51 -0.40 -10.05 -10.56
CA THR A 51 0.78 -10.94 -10.63
C THR A 51 0.84 -11.76 -11.92
N PRO A 52 -0.21 -12.46 -12.37
CA PRO A 52 -0.18 -13.14 -13.66
C PRO A 52 0.03 -12.19 -14.84
N VAL A 53 -0.58 -11.00 -14.77
CA VAL A 53 -0.44 -10.00 -15.83
C VAL A 53 1.00 -9.52 -15.94
N THR A 54 1.68 -9.25 -14.83
CA THR A 54 3.10 -8.84 -14.84
C THR A 54 4.04 -9.95 -15.29
N LEU A 55 3.73 -11.20 -14.97
CA LEU A 55 4.56 -12.35 -15.34
C LEU A 55 4.37 -12.78 -16.82
N LEU A 56 3.17 -12.63 -17.38
CA LEU A 56 2.83 -13.13 -18.72
C LEU A 56 2.85 -12.03 -19.79
N ALA A 57 2.89 -10.76 -19.42
CA ALA A 57 2.79 -9.65 -20.34
C ALA A 57 4.18 -9.15 -20.76
N ASP A 58 4.66 -9.62 -21.90
CA ASP A 58 5.86 -9.09 -22.57
C ASP A 58 5.58 -7.69 -23.19
N GLY A 59 5.30 -6.68 -22.34
CA GLY A 59 5.17 -5.28 -22.78
C GLY A 59 3.98 -4.96 -23.67
N ALA A 60 2.97 -5.82 -23.71
CA ALA A 60 1.78 -5.60 -24.52
C ALA A 60 0.95 -4.41 -23.99
N GLY A 61 0.45 -3.55 -24.88
CA GLY A 61 -0.33 -2.34 -24.51
C GLY A 61 -1.59 -2.61 -23.65
N TRP A 62 -2.17 -3.81 -23.73
CA TRP A 62 -3.29 -4.24 -22.89
C TRP A 62 -2.94 -4.38 -21.41
N THR A 63 -1.66 -4.56 -21.08
CA THR A 63 -1.15 -4.66 -19.69
C THR A 63 -1.56 -3.44 -18.87
N LEU A 64 -1.39 -2.24 -19.41
CA LEU A 64 -1.79 -1.01 -18.74
C LEU A 64 -3.31 -0.94 -18.54
N ALA A 65 -4.11 -1.45 -19.47
CA ALA A 65 -5.56 -1.48 -19.35
C ALA A 65 -6.05 -2.34 -18.17
N VAL A 66 -5.27 -3.33 -17.74
CA VAL A 66 -5.56 -4.16 -16.57
C VAL A 66 -4.91 -3.58 -15.31
N LEU A 67 -3.64 -3.17 -15.38
CA LEU A 67 -2.90 -2.70 -14.19
C LEU A 67 -3.43 -1.39 -13.63
N LEU A 68 -3.94 -0.46 -14.48
CA LEU A 68 -4.50 0.80 -14.00
C LEU A 68 -5.76 0.62 -13.12
N PRO A 69 -6.79 -0.15 -13.54
CA PRO A 69 -7.91 -0.47 -12.66
C PRO A 69 -7.47 -1.19 -11.39
N MET A 70 -6.51 -2.12 -11.47
CA MET A 70 -6.01 -2.82 -10.29
C MET A 70 -5.27 -1.89 -9.32
N ALA A 71 -4.53 -0.90 -9.82
CA ALA A 71 -3.93 0.14 -8.98
C ALA A 71 -5.00 0.96 -8.22
N VAL A 72 -6.12 1.28 -8.87
CA VAL A 72 -7.24 1.97 -8.20
C VAL A 72 -7.88 1.09 -7.13
N VAL A 73 -8.08 -0.21 -7.41
CA VAL A 73 -8.60 -1.18 -6.44
C VAL A 73 -7.63 -1.32 -5.25
N ALA A 74 -6.33 -1.42 -5.50
CA ALA A 74 -5.32 -1.47 -4.46
C ALA A 74 -5.34 -0.20 -3.58
N LEU A 75 -5.42 0.98 -4.20
CA LEU A 75 -5.50 2.26 -3.51
C LEU A 75 -6.77 2.37 -2.65
N ALA A 76 -7.90 1.87 -3.15
CA ALA A 76 -9.14 1.80 -2.38
C ALA A 76 -9.00 0.86 -1.17
N GLY A 77 -8.32 -0.27 -1.34
CA GLY A 77 -7.99 -1.19 -0.25
C GLY A 77 -7.14 -0.54 0.85
N GLU A 78 -6.06 0.14 0.45
CA GLU A 78 -5.20 0.91 1.36
C GLU A 78 -6.01 1.98 2.12
N TYR A 79 -6.88 2.72 1.44
CA TYR A 79 -7.76 3.69 2.10
C TYR A 79 -8.60 3.05 3.20
N GLN A 80 -9.26 1.93 2.90
CA GLN A 80 -10.10 1.23 3.86
C GLN A 80 -9.29 0.71 5.05
N GLU A 81 -8.08 0.25 4.84
CA GLU A 81 -7.16 -0.18 5.90
C GLU A 81 -6.77 0.97 6.83
N TYR A 82 -6.27 2.10 6.28
CA TYR A 82 -5.84 3.25 7.08
C TYR A 82 -6.99 3.83 7.91
N ILE A 83 -8.17 3.94 7.30
CA ILE A 83 -9.35 4.45 8.01
C ILE A 83 -9.89 3.41 9.00
N GLY A 84 -9.83 2.12 8.66
CA GLY A 84 -10.19 1.03 9.58
C GLY A 84 -9.35 1.07 10.87
N HIS A 85 -8.03 1.23 10.76
CA HIS A 85 -7.16 1.42 11.93
C HIS A 85 -7.51 2.68 12.72
N ALA A 86 -7.81 3.79 12.05
CA ALA A 86 -8.20 5.02 12.72
C ALA A 86 -9.51 4.86 13.50
N GLU A 87 -10.52 4.21 12.92
CA GLU A 87 -11.83 4.01 13.56
C GLU A 87 -11.76 3.07 14.76
N VAL A 88 -11.01 1.97 14.66
CA VAL A 88 -10.85 1.01 15.76
C VAL A 88 -10.09 1.63 16.94
N LEU A 89 -9.18 2.57 16.68
CA LEU A 89 -8.42 3.28 17.72
C LEU A 89 -9.16 4.48 18.32
N GLU A 90 -10.16 5.00 17.65
CA GLU A 90 -10.87 6.22 18.08
C GLU A 90 -11.38 6.16 19.54
N PRO A 91 -11.96 5.03 20.03
CA PRO A 91 -12.42 4.92 21.42
C PRO A 91 -11.28 4.69 22.43
N VAL A 92 -10.08 4.28 22.01
CA VAL A 92 -8.99 3.87 22.90
C VAL A 92 -7.85 4.90 22.90
N ASP A 93 -7.45 5.38 21.72
CA ASP A 93 -6.34 6.34 21.52
C ASP A 93 -6.68 7.30 20.36
N LEU A 94 -7.32 8.41 20.70
CA LEU A 94 -7.72 9.42 19.73
C LEU A 94 -6.52 10.07 19.01
N GLU A 95 -5.38 10.19 19.69
CA GLU A 95 -4.17 10.77 19.11
C GLU A 95 -3.62 9.85 18.01
N LEU A 96 -3.52 8.55 18.29
CA LEU A 96 -3.04 7.57 17.33
C LEU A 96 -4.01 7.40 16.16
N SER A 97 -5.32 7.44 16.41
CA SER A 97 -6.37 7.49 15.38
C SER A 97 -6.14 8.67 14.42
N GLY A 98 -5.91 9.87 14.95
CA GLY A 98 -5.61 11.06 14.16
C GLY A 98 -4.32 10.93 13.33
N LYS A 99 -3.30 10.23 13.85
CA LYS A 99 -2.06 9.93 13.12
C LYS A 99 -2.30 9.01 11.93
N TRP A 100 -3.14 7.99 12.05
CA TRP A 100 -3.52 7.11 10.93
C TRP A 100 -4.24 7.88 9.81
N ARG A 101 -5.21 8.74 10.16
CA ARG A 101 -5.91 9.59 9.17
C ARG A 101 -4.94 10.57 8.47
N ARG A 102 -3.94 11.10 9.18
CA ARG A 102 -2.91 11.96 8.61
C ARG A 102 -1.95 11.18 7.72
N LEU A 103 -1.57 9.97 8.12
CA LEU A 103 -0.68 9.11 7.36
C LEU A 103 -1.27 8.75 5.99
N TRP A 104 -2.59 8.50 5.92
CA TRP A 104 -3.29 8.35 4.64
C TRP A 104 -3.12 9.55 3.71
N LYS A 105 -3.26 10.78 4.24
CA LYS A 105 -3.08 12.00 3.44
C LYS A 105 -1.66 12.12 2.90
N TRP A 106 -0.65 11.73 3.69
CA TRP A 106 0.74 11.69 3.24
C TRP A 106 0.94 10.61 2.17
N TYR A 107 0.37 9.43 2.37
CA TYR A 107 0.43 8.33 1.42
C TYR A 107 -0.10 8.74 0.04
N ILE A 108 -1.33 9.23 -0.04
CA ILE A 108 -1.91 9.68 -1.32
C ILE A 108 -1.14 10.89 -1.90
N GLY A 109 -0.64 11.79 -1.05
CA GLY A 109 0.18 12.92 -1.46
C GLY A 109 1.48 12.50 -2.15
N THR A 110 2.18 11.49 -1.65
CA THR A 110 3.41 10.96 -2.28
C THR A 110 3.13 10.31 -3.63
N TYR A 111 2.01 9.59 -3.78
CA TYR A 111 1.59 9.03 -5.08
C TYR A 111 1.22 10.10 -6.09
N LEU A 112 0.45 11.12 -5.69
CA LEU A 112 0.11 12.24 -6.57
C LEU A 112 1.36 13.01 -6.99
N ALA A 113 2.31 13.22 -6.07
CA ALA A 113 3.59 13.86 -6.38
C ALA A 113 4.43 13.00 -7.36
N LEU A 114 4.42 11.68 -7.20
CA LEU A 114 5.10 10.77 -8.14
C LEU A 114 4.52 10.89 -9.55
N PHE A 115 3.20 10.85 -9.70
CA PHE A 115 2.54 11.03 -11.00
C PHE A 115 2.84 12.41 -11.59
N ALA A 116 2.72 13.49 -10.80
CA ALA A 116 3.07 14.83 -11.24
C ALA A 116 4.55 14.92 -11.68
N GLY A 117 5.45 14.28 -10.95
CA GLY A 117 6.88 14.21 -11.29
C GLY A 117 7.15 13.55 -12.63
N ILE A 118 6.41 12.47 -12.96
CA ILE A 118 6.51 11.81 -14.27
C ILE A 118 6.08 12.78 -15.40
N PHE A 119 4.96 13.50 -15.24
CA PHE A 119 4.52 14.48 -16.23
C PHE A 119 5.50 15.64 -16.36
N VAL A 120 6.05 16.15 -15.25
CA VAL A 120 7.07 17.19 -15.27
C VAL A 120 8.34 16.71 -15.97
N ALA A 121 8.72 15.44 -15.79
CA ALA A 121 9.90 14.87 -16.44
C ALA A 121 9.79 14.83 -17.96
N LEU A 122 8.58 14.77 -18.52
CA LEU A 122 8.35 14.84 -19.97
C LEU A 122 8.71 16.22 -20.55
N ILE A 123 8.66 17.29 -19.73
CA ILE A 123 8.94 18.66 -20.14
C ILE A 123 10.33 19.08 -19.66
N PHE A 124 10.65 18.80 -18.41
CA PHE A 124 11.90 19.17 -17.73
C PHE A 124 12.47 17.92 -17.01
N ALA A 125 13.30 17.14 -17.71
CA ALA A 125 13.81 15.84 -17.24
C ALA A 125 14.45 15.92 -15.83
N TRP A 126 15.31 16.91 -15.57
CA TRP A 126 16.00 17.08 -14.29
C TRP A 126 15.05 17.42 -13.14
N LEU A 127 14.09 18.32 -13.37
CA LEU A 127 13.11 18.70 -12.36
C LEU A 127 12.17 17.54 -12.04
N GLY A 128 11.70 16.83 -13.08
CA GLY A 128 10.88 15.65 -12.90
C GLY A 128 11.60 14.54 -12.14
N LEU A 129 12.88 14.30 -12.43
CA LEU A 129 13.71 13.34 -11.69
C LEU A 129 13.81 13.68 -10.21
N LEU A 130 14.02 14.95 -9.86
CA LEU A 130 14.06 15.39 -8.46
C LEU A 130 12.73 15.16 -7.75
N VAL A 131 11.61 15.45 -8.41
CA VAL A 131 10.26 15.19 -7.83
C VAL A 131 10.01 13.71 -7.64
N VAL A 132 10.39 12.86 -8.60
CA VAL A 132 10.27 11.39 -8.50
C VAL A 132 11.11 10.87 -7.34
N LEU A 133 12.37 11.30 -7.20
CA LEU A 133 13.24 10.90 -6.09
C LEU A 133 12.68 11.33 -4.73
N ALA A 134 12.20 12.59 -4.62
CA ALA A 134 11.57 13.06 -3.39
C ALA A 134 10.31 12.25 -3.04
N SER A 135 9.49 11.90 -4.03
CA SER A 135 8.30 11.07 -3.84
C SER A 135 8.65 9.65 -3.40
N ALA A 136 9.71 9.06 -3.96
CA ALA A 136 10.19 7.73 -3.57
C ALA A 136 10.66 7.72 -2.10
N ILE A 137 11.41 8.75 -1.67
CA ILE A 137 11.80 8.93 -0.28
C ILE A 137 10.55 9.12 0.60
N GLY A 138 9.60 9.93 0.18
CA GLY A 138 8.33 10.13 0.88
C GLY A 138 7.56 8.82 1.09
N THR A 139 7.47 7.99 0.05
CA THR A 139 6.82 6.66 0.11
C THR A 139 7.53 5.75 1.11
N LEU A 140 8.88 5.75 1.13
CA LEU A 140 9.65 4.97 2.10
C LEU A 140 9.35 5.43 3.53
N VAL A 141 9.34 6.73 3.78
CA VAL A 141 9.02 7.30 5.11
C VAL A 141 7.60 6.91 5.54
N VAL A 142 6.62 7.02 4.66
CA VAL A 142 5.23 6.61 4.95
C VAL A 142 5.15 5.12 5.29
N SER A 143 5.87 4.27 4.57
CA SER A 143 5.91 2.83 4.82
C SER A 143 6.51 2.50 6.19
N ILE A 144 7.59 3.17 6.57
CA ILE A 144 8.20 3.02 7.91
C ILE A 144 7.23 3.50 9.00
N LEU A 145 6.58 4.65 8.80
CA LEU A 145 5.59 5.16 9.75
C LEU A 145 4.39 4.22 9.89
N LYS A 146 3.94 3.60 8.79
CA LYS A 146 2.88 2.57 8.81
C LYS A 146 3.27 1.42 9.75
N LEU A 147 4.49 0.88 9.63
CA LEU A 147 4.99 -0.19 10.51
C LEU A 147 5.06 0.25 11.98
N VAL A 148 5.57 1.45 12.25
CA VAL A 148 5.63 2.00 13.60
C VAL A 148 4.23 2.16 14.20
N TYR A 149 3.27 2.63 13.42
CA TYR A 149 1.90 2.82 13.90
C TYR A 149 1.18 1.48 14.08
N LEU A 150 1.42 0.49 13.24
CA LEU A 150 0.92 -0.88 13.44
C LEU A 150 1.44 -1.48 14.76
N TRP A 151 2.74 -1.32 15.02
CA TRP A 151 3.33 -1.78 16.28
C TRP A 151 2.73 -1.06 17.50
N ARG A 152 2.55 0.27 17.42
CA ARG A 152 1.90 1.05 18.49
C ARG A 152 0.45 0.61 18.69
N THR A 153 -0.31 0.44 17.62
CA THR A 153 -1.69 -0.06 17.68
C THR A 153 -1.76 -1.40 18.42
N ALA A 154 -0.90 -2.35 18.06
CA ALA A 154 -0.86 -3.66 18.70
C ALA A 154 -0.46 -3.55 20.20
N ARG A 155 0.38 -2.59 20.57
CA ARG A 155 0.75 -2.33 21.95
C ARG A 155 -0.41 -1.72 22.76
N THR A 156 -1.09 -0.72 22.21
CA THR A 156 -2.24 -0.06 22.84
C THR A 156 -3.34 -1.08 23.18
N PHE A 157 -3.67 -1.99 22.25
CA PHE A 157 -4.67 -3.03 22.53
C PHE A 157 -4.21 -4.03 23.60
N ARG A 158 -2.94 -4.42 23.64
CA ARG A 158 -2.43 -5.29 24.71
C ARG A 158 -2.51 -4.62 26.09
N GLU A 159 -2.23 -3.34 26.17
CA GLU A 159 -2.31 -2.58 27.42
C GLU A 159 -3.78 -2.42 27.86
N TYR A 160 -4.70 -2.27 26.90
CA TYR A 160 -6.14 -2.18 27.17
C TYR A 160 -6.76 -3.50 27.64
N GLU A 161 -6.33 -4.66 27.10
CA GLU A 161 -6.78 -5.97 27.54
C GLU A 161 -6.24 -6.37 28.92
N ALA A 162 -5.10 -5.77 29.34
CA ALA A 162 -4.47 -6.05 30.62
C ALA A 162 -4.98 -5.18 31.78
N ALA A 163 -5.79 -4.15 31.51
CA ALA A 163 -6.35 -3.22 32.48
C ALA A 163 -7.77 -3.61 32.91
#